data_176b9d50f542e77278495eb94dbfe691
#
_entry.id   176b9d50f542e77278495eb94dbfe691
#
_cell.length_a   1.000
_cell.length_b   1.000
_cell.length_c   1.000
_cell.angle_alpha   90.00
_cell.angle_beta   90.00
_cell.angle_gamma   90.00
#
_symmetry.space_group_name_H-M   'P 1'
#
loop_
_entity.id
_entity.type
_entity.pdbx_description
1 polymer ?
#
loop_
_entity_poly.entity_id
_entity_poly.type
_entity_poly.pdbx_seq_one_letter_code
_entity_poly.pdbx_strand_id
1 'polypeptide(L)'
;EAIPGRITPPADPDSGVDWRTWSVETFEAARRLQRPVLLYAARTGCDGLFAGDDPLARWYAETRYIPVRIDPDRHPAVARRYAAAGCPSLSILLESGQEIVRATDIRRENVPLLLSRIHRHLQKRPEVVKKEAEQNRAARQSGRLHGVSVAAVQAAVVAAYDSHFGGFGGPFKFPETQVLAFLQELTTSGGHDDAARMVGRTLDGLLASPLWSGEVKAMSHTPDWQSPRYEAFAAD
;
A
#
# COMPACT_ATOMS: atom_id res chain seq x y z
N GLU A 1 -22.31 -0.55 -2.31
CA GLU A 1 -21.72 0.68 -1.72
C GLU A 1 -21.21 1.53 -2.87
N ALA A 2 -21.75 2.73 -3.03
CA ALA A 2 -21.52 3.59 -4.16
C ALA A 2 -20.05 4.07 -4.19
N ILE A 3 -19.37 3.87 -5.30
CA ILE A 3 -18.05 4.45 -5.56
C ILE A 3 -18.26 5.94 -5.85
N PRO A 4 -17.69 6.85 -5.05
CA PRO A 4 -17.84 8.28 -5.27
C PRO A 4 -17.12 8.73 -6.53
N GLY A 5 -17.72 9.68 -7.18
CA GLY A 5 -17.44 10.43 -8.38
C GLY A 5 -16.04 10.34 -9.01
N ARG A 6 -16.06 10.46 -10.32
CA ARG A 6 -14.92 10.51 -11.25
C ARG A 6 -13.77 11.37 -10.71
N ILE A 7 -12.73 10.73 -10.18
CA ILE A 7 -11.50 11.41 -9.79
C ILE A 7 -10.54 11.29 -10.97
N THR A 8 -10.23 12.41 -11.58
CA THR A 8 -9.19 12.47 -12.63
C THR A 8 -7.86 12.05 -12.00
N PRO A 9 -7.13 11.08 -12.56
CA PRO A 9 -5.81 10.73 -12.04
C PRO A 9 -4.93 11.98 -12.10
N PRO A 10 -4.02 12.19 -11.14
CA PRO A 10 -2.99 13.18 -11.33
C PRO A 10 -2.27 12.84 -12.63
N ALA A 11 -2.14 13.81 -13.50
CA ALA A 11 -1.37 13.66 -14.72
C ALA A 11 0.03 13.20 -14.30
N ASP A 12 0.47 12.08 -14.84
CA ASP A 12 1.87 11.72 -14.86
C ASP A 12 2.42 12.20 -16.21
N PRO A 13 2.93 13.43 -16.28
CA PRO A 13 3.33 14.03 -17.55
C PRO A 13 4.47 13.27 -18.21
N ASP A 14 5.17 12.40 -17.47
CA ASP A 14 6.39 11.76 -17.93
C ASP A 14 6.20 10.33 -18.43
N SER A 15 5.02 9.72 -18.23
CA SER A 15 4.85 8.29 -18.55
C SER A 15 4.34 7.99 -19.96
N GLY A 16 3.75 8.95 -20.64
CA GLY A 16 3.11 8.76 -21.94
C GLY A 16 1.96 7.74 -21.97
N VAL A 17 1.66 7.02 -20.85
CA VAL A 17 0.59 6.03 -20.75
C VAL A 17 -0.74 6.71 -20.47
N ASP A 18 -1.81 6.28 -21.17
CA ASP A 18 -3.18 6.76 -20.93
C ASP A 18 -3.80 6.09 -19.69
N TRP A 19 -3.45 6.61 -18.50
CA TRP A 19 -3.90 6.10 -17.22
C TRP A 19 -5.37 6.37 -16.98
N ARG A 20 -6.08 5.32 -16.59
CA ARG A 20 -7.49 5.41 -16.16
C ARG A 20 -7.59 5.56 -14.65
N THR A 21 -8.76 6.06 -14.23
CA THR A 21 -9.13 6.11 -12.81
C THR A 21 -9.56 4.72 -12.31
N TRP A 22 -9.46 4.52 -11.01
CA TRP A 22 -10.10 3.40 -10.33
C TRP A 22 -11.61 3.65 -10.26
N SER A 23 -12.38 3.04 -11.15
CA SER A 23 -13.83 3.25 -11.24
C SER A 23 -14.55 2.00 -11.76
N VAL A 24 -15.88 1.98 -11.60
CA VAL A 24 -16.73 0.89 -12.13
C VAL A 24 -16.57 0.78 -13.64
N GLU A 25 -16.60 1.90 -14.35
CA GLU A 25 -16.49 1.97 -15.81
C GLU A 25 -15.18 1.37 -16.31
N THR A 26 -14.10 1.52 -15.54
CA THR A 26 -12.80 0.92 -15.85
C THR A 26 -12.86 -0.61 -15.76
N PHE A 27 -13.51 -1.16 -14.76
CA PHE A 27 -13.69 -2.61 -14.65
C PHE A 27 -14.71 -3.16 -15.64
N GLU A 28 -15.72 -2.40 -16.03
CA GLU A 28 -16.63 -2.76 -17.13
C GLU A 28 -15.88 -2.79 -18.46
N ALA A 29 -14.99 -1.83 -18.71
CA ALA A 29 -14.13 -1.85 -19.88
C ALA A 29 -13.18 -3.07 -19.85
N ALA A 30 -12.62 -3.42 -18.71
CA ALA A 30 -11.78 -4.60 -18.53
C ALA A 30 -12.54 -5.90 -18.91
N ARG A 31 -13.78 -6.06 -18.41
CA ARG A 31 -14.65 -7.20 -18.75
C ARG A 31 -14.99 -7.23 -20.23
N ARG A 32 -15.44 -6.11 -20.80
CA ARG A 32 -15.82 -6.02 -22.22
C ARG A 32 -14.66 -6.36 -23.15
N LEU A 33 -13.46 -5.87 -22.81
CA LEU A 33 -12.25 -6.08 -23.61
C LEU A 33 -11.50 -7.37 -23.25
N GLN A 34 -11.95 -8.08 -22.22
CA GLN A 34 -11.29 -9.28 -21.66
C GLN A 34 -9.80 -9.04 -21.38
N ARG A 35 -9.50 -7.88 -20.80
CA ARG A 35 -8.12 -7.47 -20.45
C ARG A 35 -7.99 -7.35 -18.95
N PRO A 36 -6.89 -7.86 -18.37
CA PRO A 36 -6.57 -7.65 -16.97
C PRO A 36 -6.28 -6.17 -16.69
N VAL A 37 -6.52 -5.77 -15.47
CA VAL A 37 -6.21 -4.42 -15.00
C VAL A 37 -4.76 -4.38 -14.53
N LEU A 38 -4.00 -3.42 -15.02
CA LEU A 38 -2.67 -3.06 -14.53
C LEU A 38 -2.84 -1.90 -13.55
N LEU A 39 -2.80 -2.20 -12.26
CA LEU A 39 -2.88 -1.19 -11.21
C LEU A 39 -1.48 -0.71 -10.82
N TYR A 40 -1.21 0.54 -11.09
CA TYR A 40 0.00 1.25 -10.68
C TYR A 40 -0.31 2.16 -9.50
N ALA A 41 0.22 1.83 -8.33
CA ALA A 41 0.07 2.64 -7.14
C ALA A 41 1.39 3.39 -6.89
N ALA A 42 1.34 4.71 -7.07
CA ALA A 42 2.48 5.59 -6.90
C ALA A 42 2.03 6.96 -6.41
N ARG A 43 2.80 7.52 -5.46
CA ARG A 43 2.64 8.90 -4.99
C ARG A 43 3.69 9.79 -5.64
N THR A 44 3.49 11.08 -5.55
CA THR A 44 4.48 12.06 -6.01
C THR A 44 5.83 11.82 -5.34
N GLY A 45 6.89 11.73 -6.13
CA GLY A 45 8.25 11.47 -5.65
C GLY A 45 8.68 10.00 -5.59
N CYS A 46 7.78 9.04 -5.83
CA CYS A 46 8.15 7.64 -5.99
C CYS A 46 7.55 6.99 -7.25
N ASP A 47 7.32 7.75 -8.29
CA ASP A 47 6.54 7.39 -9.48
C ASP A 47 7.38 7.09 -10.73
N GLY A 48 8.60 6.62 -10.57
CA GLY A 48 9.55 6.47 -11.68
C GLY A 48 9.40 5.24 -12.59
N LEU A 49 8.48 4.29 -12.35
CA LEU A 49 8.43 3.04 -13.13
C LEU A 49 8.06 3.23 -14.60
N PHE A 50 7.19 4.19 -14.89
CA PHE A 50 6.77 4.52 -16.24
C PHE A 50 7.30 5.88 -16.69
N ALA A 51 8.17 6.53 -15.89
CA ALA A 51 8.76 7.81 -16.25
C ALA A 51 9.64 7.66 -17.50
N GLY A 52 9.59 8.66 -18.38
CA GLY A 52 10.23 8.62 -19.70
C GLY A 52 9.54 7.66 -20.66
N ASP A 53 9.67 7.97 -21.91
CA ASP A 53 8.97 7.26 -23.00
C ASP A 53 9.61 5.90 -23.27
N ASP A 54 9.22 4.85 -22.51
CA ASP A 54 9.50 3.47 -22.88
C ASP A 54 8.34 2.96 -23.75
N PRO A 55 8.51 2.92 -25.08
CA PRO A 55 7.43 2.60 -26.01
C PRO A 55 6.94 1.17 -25.83
N LEU A 56 7.77 0.26 -25.33
CA LEU A 56 7.40 -1.14 -25.14
C LEU A 56 6.58 -1.31 -23.84
N ALA A 57 6.97 -0.68 -22.74
CA ALA A 57 6.20 -0.66 -21.50
C ALA A 57 4.81 -0.04 -21.74
N ARG A 58 4.77 1.10 -22.41
CA ARG A 58 3.55 1.79 -22.80
C ARG A 58 2.68 0.90 -23.68
N TRP A 59 3.23 0.32 -24.75
CA TRP A 59 2.49 -0.57 -25.63
C TRP A 59 1.83 -1.73 -24.88
N TYR A 60 2.56 -2.41 -23.99
CA TYR A 60 1.98 -3.47 -23.16
C TYR A 60 0.86 -2.94 -22.27
N ALA A 61 1.10 -1.85 -21.54
CA ALA A 61 0.13 -1.26 -20.62
C ALA A 61 -1.19 -0.93 -21.33
N GLU A 62 -1.13 -0.30 -22.50
CA GLU A 62 -2.32 0.17 -23.23
C GLU A 62 -3.00 -0.92 -24.09
N THR A 63 -2.22 -1.85 -24.64
CA THR A 63 -2.81 -2.84 -25.58
C THR A 63 -3.16 -4.18 -24.94
N ARG A 64 -2.47 -4.58 -23.87
CA ARG A 64 -2.63 -5.88 -23.22
C ARG A 64 -3.32 -5.80 -21.86
N TYR A 65 -3.33 -4.62 -21.27
CA TYR A 65 -3.94 -4.35 -19.98
C TYR A 65 -4.92 -3.17 -20.07
N ILE A 66 -5.64 -2.95 -18.99
CA ILE A 66 -6.35 -1.70 -18.71
C ILE A 66 -5.51 -0.97 -17.67
N PRO A 67 -4.76 0.08 -18.07
CA PRO A 67 -3.87 0.77 -17.16
C PRO A 67 -4.67 1.65 -16.20
N VAL A 68 -4.45 1.45 -14.90
CA VAL A 68 -5.06 2.23 -13.82
C VAL A 68 -3.96 2.76 -12.92
N ARG A 69 -3.97 4.07 -12.66
CA ARG A 69 -3.07 4.68 -11.69
C ARG A 69 -3.86 5.20 -10.49
N ILE A 70 -3.34 4.95 -9.32
CA ILE A 70 -3.84 5.53 -8.07
C ILE A 70 -2.70 6.20 -7.31
N ASP A 71 -3.06 7.24 -6.59
CA ASP A 71 -2.28 7.76 -5.48
C ASP A 71 -2.72 7.01 -4.22
N PRO A 72 -1.81 6.26 -3.54
CA PRO A 72 -2.13 5.50 -2.33
C PRO A 72 -2.72 6.37 -1.22
N ASP A 73 -2.28 7.61 -1.11
CA ASP A 73 -2.71 8.54 -0.06
C ASP A 73 -4.15 9.03 -0.31
N ARG A 74 -4.54 9.16 -1.58
CA ARG A 74 -5.91 9.52 -1.99
C ARG A 74 -6.86 8.33 -2.04
N HIS A 75 -6.32 7.12 -2.19
CA HIS A 75 -7.09 5.88 -2.29
C HIS A 75 -6.65 4.82 -1.27
N PRO A 76 -6.64 5.13 0.04
CA PRO A 76 -6.06 4.26 1.07
C PRO A 76 -6.74 2.89 1.16
N ALA A 77 -8.04 2.80 0.88
CA ALA A 77 -8.75 1.53 0.87
C ALA A 77 -8.30 0.61 -0.28
N VAL A 78 -8.07 1.16 -1.47
CA VAL A 78 -7.57 0.43 -2.64
C VAL A 78 -6.10 0.06 -2.40
N ALA A 79 -5.30 1.00 -1.91
CA ALA A 79 -3.89 0.78 -1.62
C ALA A 79 -3.69 -0.34 -0.60
N ARG A 80 -4.39 -0.33 0.54
CA ARG A 80 -4.33 -1.40 1.54
C ARG A 80 -4.69 -2.77 0.96
N ARG A 81 -5.58 -2.81 -0.01
CA ARG A 81 -6.02 -4.07 -0.60
C ARG A 81 -5.06 -4.58 -1.67
N TYR A 82 -4.52 -3.72 -2.50
CA TYR A 82 -3.81 -4.10 -3.73
C TYR A 82 -2.39 -3.58 -3.83
N ALA A 83 -2.03 -2.49 -3.16
CA ALA A 83 -0.65 -2.03 -3.13
C ALA A 83 0.16 -2.85 -2.12
N ALA A 84 1.41 -3.10 -2.46
CA ALA A 84 2.35 -3.67 -1.51
C ALA A 84 2.89 -2.57 -0.59
N ALA A 85 3.54 -2.97 0.51
CA ALA A 85 4.21 -2.07 1.43
C ALA A 85 5.48 -1.45 0.82
N GLY A 86 5.34 -0.82 -0.33
CA GLY A 86 6.43 -0.16 -1.06
C GLY A 86 5.87 0.80 -2.10
N CYS A 87 6.62 1.83 -2.42
CA CYS A 87 6.27 2.80 -3.45
C CYS A 87 7.43 2.91 -4.43
N PRO A 88 7.17 2.75 -5.74
CA PRO A 88 5.92 2.38 -6.36
C PRO A 88 5.60 0.88 -6.29
N SER A 89 4.33 0.51 -6.51
CA SER A 89 3.94 -0.89 -6.62
C SER A 89 3.07 -1.14 -7.86
N LEU A 90 3.18 -2.36 -8.41
CA LEU A 90 2.35 -2.84 -9.51
C LEU A 90 1.52 -4.04 -9.05
N SER A 91 0.24 -4.03 -9.38
CA SER A 91 -0.62 -5.19 -9.22
C SER A 91 -1.37 -5.50 -10.51
N ILE A 92 -1.46 -6.77 -10.85
CA ILE A 92 -2.28 -7.23 -11.97
C ILE A 92 -3.52 -7.88 -11.39
N LEU A 93 -4.67 -7.39 -11.85
CA LEU A 93 -5.97 -7.87 -11.41
C LEU A 93 -6.72 -8.49 -12.59
N LEU A 94 -7.53 -9.53 -12.31
CA LEU A 94 -8.56 -9.96 -13.24
C LEU A 94 -9.61 -8.86 -13.41
N GLU A 95 -10.40 -8.95 -14.44
CA GLU A 95 -11.56 -8.10 -14.71
C GLU A 95 -12.64 -8.16 -13.61
N SER A 96 -12.57 -9.18 -12.76
CA SER A 96 -13.38 -9.33 -11.53
C SER A 96 -12.84 -8.55 -10.34
N GLY A 97 -11.64 -7.94 -10.45
CA GLY A 97 -10.93 -7.28 -9.36
C GLY A 97 -10.16 -8.25 -8.45
N GLN A 98 -10.04 -9.52 -8.82
CA GLN A 98 -9.19 -10.48 -8.10
C GLN A 98 -7.73 -10.25 -8.48
N GLU A 99 -6.84 -10.21 -7.47
CA GLU A 99 -5.42 -10.00 -7.70
C GLU A 99 -4.73 -11.30 -8.11
N ILE A 100 -3.96 -11.21 -9.18
CA ILE A 100 -3.15 -12.31 -9.72
C ILE A 100 -1.70 -12.18 -9.22
N VAL A 101 -1.12 -11.00 -9.40
CA VAL A 101 0.28 -10.70 -9.10
C VAL A 101 0.39 -9.35 -8.43
N ARG A 102 1.28 -9.26 -7.48
CA ARG A 102 1.73 -8.02 -6.86
C ARG A 102 3.25 -7.98 -6.89
N ALA A 103 3.82 -6.87 -7.29
CA ALA A 103 5.25 -6.70 -7.40
C ALA A 103 5.69 -5.33 -6.84
N THR A 104 6.80 -5.34 -6.12
CA THR A 104 7.53 -4.19 -5.60
C THR A 104 8.99 -4.29 -6.01
N ASP A 105 9.74 -3.25 -5.76
CA ASP A 105 11.18 -3.19 -6.05
C ASP A 105 11.52 -3.51 -7.52
N ILE A 106 10.60 -3.11 -8.41
CA ILE A 106 10.73 -3.33 -9.84
C ILE A 106 11.67 -2.25 -10.38
N ARG A 107 12.71 -2.67 -11.07
CA ARG A 107 13.51 -1.75 -11.86
C ARG A 107 12.76 -1.39 -13.13
N ARG A 108 12.77 -0.10 -13.49
CA ARG A 108 12.08 0.46 -14.64
C ARG A 108 12.35 -0.33 -15.93
N GLU A 109 13.61 -0.65 -16.19
CA GLU A 109 14.04 -1.40 -17.38
C GLU A 109 13.44 -2.81 -17.47
N ASN A 110 12.94 -3.34 -16.34
CA ASN A 110 12.32 -4.67 -16.27
C ASN A 110 10.80 -4.65 -16.47
N VAL A 111 10.16 -3.46 -16.50
CA VAL A 111 8.71 -3.35 -16.65
C VAL A 111 8.18 -4.02 -17.91
N PRO A 112 8.74 -3.79 -19.12
CA PRO A 112 8.24 -4.45 -20.34
C PRO A 112 8.34 -5.96 -20.27
N LEU A 113 9.46 -6.48 -19.74
CA LEU A 113 9.68 -7.91 -19.59
C LEU A 113 8.68 -8.53 -18.60
N LEU A 114 8.44 -7.86 -17.46
CA LEU A 114 7.47 -8.27 -16.45
C LEU A 114 6.07 -8.36 -17.08
N LEU A 115 5.60 -7.28 -17.72
CA LEU A 115 4.29 -7.23 -18.35
C LEU A 115 4.14 -8.29 -19.44
N SER A 116 5.16 -8.52 -20.27
CA SER A 116 5.13 -9.53 -21.30
C SER A 116 5.03 -10.96 -20.74
N ARG A 117 5.79 -11.25 -19.66
CA ARG A 117 5.76 -12.57 -19.00
C ARG A 117 4.39 -12.85 -18.38
N ILE A 118 3.84 -11.88 -17.66
CA ILE A 118 2.51 -12.02 -17.04
C ILE A 118 1.46 -12.20 -18.12
N HIS A 119 1.46 -11.37 -19.17
CA HIS A 119 0.52 -11.51 -20.27
C HIS A 119 0.58 -12.89 -20.92
N ARG A 120 1.77 -13.40 -21.21
CA ARG A 120 1.97 -14.73 -21.78
C ARG A 120 1.47 -15.85 -20.85
N HIS A 121 1.65 -15.70 -19.54
CA HIS A 121 1.14 -16.65 -18.56
C HIS A 121 -0.39 -16.68 -18.54
N LEU A 122 -1.01 -15.52 -18.54
CA LEU A 122 -2.47 -15.36 -18.63
C LEU A 122 -3.05 -16.00 -19.88
N GLN A 123 -2.40 -15.84 -21.04
CA GLN A 123 -2.84 -16.41 -22.29
C GLN A 123 -2.69 -17.95 -22.35
N LYS A 124 -1.61 -18.47 -21.78
CA LYS A 124 -1.31 -19.91 -21.86
C LYS A 124 -2.12 -20.75 -20.86
N ARG A 125 -2.49 -20.19 -19.71
CA ARG A 125 -3.08 -20.94 -18.60
C ARG A 125 -4.18 -20.15 -17.87
N PRO A 126 -5.23 -19.70 -18.56
CA PRO A 126 -6.23 -18.81 -17.97
C PRO A 126 -6.93 -19.44 -16.76
N GLU A 127 -7.24 -20.73 -16.80
CA GLU A 127 -7.93 -21.42 -15.71
C GLU A 127 -7.02 -21.61 -14.48
N VAL A 128 -5.72 -21.83 -14.68
CA VAL A 128 -4.76 -21.91 -13.57
C VAL A 128 -4.65 -20.57 -12.87
N VAL A 129 -4.56 -19.49 -13.64
CA VAL A 129 -4.49 -18.12 -13.10
C VAL A 129 -5.74 -17.76 -12.32
N LYS A 130 -6.92 -18.10 -12.81
CA LYS A 130 -8.18 -17.88 -12.08
C LYS A 130 -8.17 -18.61 -10.74
N LYS A 131 -7.77 -19.89 -10.74
CA LYS A 131 -7.67 -20.70 -9.54
C LYS A 131 -6.64 -20.13 -8.54
N GLU A 132 -5.48 -19.70 -9.01
CA GLU A 132 -4.46 -19.04 -8.19
C GLU A 132 -5.00 -17.72 -7.59
N ALA A 133 -5.70 -16.91 -8.36
CA ALA A 133 -6.33 -15.69 -7.88
C ALA A 133 -7.41 -15.97 -6.81
N GLU A 134 -8.19 -17.02 -6.96
CA GLU A 134 -9.16 -17.46 -5.95
C GLU A 134 -8.47 -17.96 -4.68
N GLN A 135 -7.40 -18.73 -4.79
CA GLN A 135 -6.60 -19.19 -3.65
C GLN A 135 -5.95 -18.03 -2.91
N ASN A 136 -5.40 -17.04 -3.62
CA ASN A 136 -4.84 -15.84 -3.04
C ASN A 136 -5.91 -15.01 -2.31
N ARG A 137 -7.13 -14.95 -2.86
CA ARG A 137 -8.27 -14.32 -2.20
C ARG A 137 -8.64 -15.06 -0.91
N ALA A 138 -8.75 -16.38 -0.97
CA ALA A 138 -9.07 -17.20 0.20
C ALA A 138 -8.01 -17.08 1.29
N ALA A 139 -6.73 -17.12 0.93
CA ALA A 139 -5.61 -16.94 1.86
C ALA A 139 -5.63 -15.56 2.55
N ARG A 140 -5.99 -14.51 1.82
CA ARG A 140 -6.15 -13.16 2.42
C ARG A 140 -7.42 -13.02 3.25
N GLN A 141 -8.47 -13.72 2.91
CA GLN A 141 -9.70 -13.75 3.71
C GLN A 141 -9.51 -14.59 4.98
N SER A 142 -8.73 -15.66 4.93
CA SER A 142 -8.37 -16.45 6.09
C SER A 142 -7.36 -15.76 7.00
N GLY A 143 -6.53 -14.86 6.46
CA GLY A 143 -5.70 -13.93 7.23
C GLY A 143 -6.51 -12.79 7.89
N ARG A 144 -7.80 -12.68 7.64
CA ARG A 144 -8.69 -11.93 8.52
C ARG A 144 -8.76 -12.66 9.84
N LEU A 145 -8.35 -11.95 10.87
CA LEU A 145 -8.31 -12.30 12.29
C LEU A 145 -9.56 -13.07 12.78
N HIS A 146 -9.74 -14.32 12.33
CA HIS A 146 -10.68 -15.23 12.96
C HIS A 146 -10.04 -15.71 14.25
N GLY A 147 -10.50 -15.17 15.37
CA GLY A 147 -10.09 -15.62 16.69
C GLY A 147 -8.88 -14.90 17.30
N VAL A 148 -8.42 -13.79 16.76
CA VAL A 148 -7.44 -12.94 17.46
C VAL A 148 -8.18 -12.17 18.53
N SER A 149 -7.92 -12.51 19.79
CA SER A 149 -8.45 -11.77 20.92
C SER A 149 -7.74 -10.42 21.08
N VAL A 150 -8.41 -9.43 21.64
CA VAL A 150 -7.79 -8.14 22.01
C VAL A 150 -6.53 -8.38 22.85
N ALA A 151 -6.55 -9.34 23.75
CA ALA A 151 -5.38 -9.73 24.57
C ALA A 151 -4.19 -10.21 23.73
N ALA A 152 -4.43 -10.96 22.66
CA ALA A 152 -3.35 -11.42 21.78
C ALA A 152 -2.75 -10.26 20.96
N VAL A 153 -3.57 -9.32 20.50
CA VAL A 153 -3.10 -8.08 19.84
C VAL A 153 -2.29 -7.24 20.82
N GLN A 154 -2.80 -7.04 22.03
CA GLN A 154 -2.11 -6.32 23.09
C GLN A 154 -0.74 -6.94 23.41
N ALA A 155 -0.68 -8.25 23.56
CA ALA A 155 0.59 -8.96 23.80
C ALA A 155 1.60 -8.75 22.67
N ALA A 156 1.14 -8.79 21.41
CA ALA A 156 2.01 -8.53 20.24
C ALA A 156 2.52 -7.07 20.21
N VAL A 157 1.67 -6.11 20.54
CA VAL A 157 2.03 -4.68 20.63
C VAL A 157 3.06 -4.47 21.76
N VAL A 158 2.84 -5.07 22.94
CA VAL A 158 3.79 -5.00 24.05
C VAL A 158 5.15 -5.60 23.66
N ALA A 159 5.15 -6.74 22.97
CA ALA A 159 6.38 -7.39 22.52
C ALA A 159 7.15 -6.58 21.47
N ALA A 160 6.45 -5.75 20.68
CA ALA A 160 7.07 -4.88 19.67
C ALA A 160 7.47 -3.50 20.22
N TYR A 161 7.13 -3.20 21.46
CA TYR A 161 7.38 -1.88 22.07
C TYR A 161 8.83 -1.71 22.48
N ASP A 162 9.41 -0.58 22.11
CA ASP A 162 10.74 -0.16 22.56
C ASP A 162 10.63 0.61 23.87
N SER A 163 11.00 -0.04 24.96
CA SER A 163 10.94 0.57 26.29
C SER A 163 12.00 1.66 26.53
N HIS A 164 13.06 1.70 25.70
CA HIS A 164 14.15 2.66 25.87
C HIS A 164 13.84 4.01 25.19
N PHE A 165 13.49 3.97 23.91
CA PHE A 165 13.23 5.18 23.12
C PHE A 165 11.75 5.47 22.89
N GLY A 166 10.86 4.58 23.28
CA GLY A 166 9.45 4.62 22.88
C GLY A 166 9.24 4.19 21.42
N GLY A 167 7.97 4.05 21.03
CA GLY A 167 7.58 3.61 19.70
C GLY A 167 7.66 2.09 19.51
N PHE A 168 7.43 1.64 18.28
CA PHE A 168 7.28 0.24 17.94
C PHE A 168 8.19 -0.13 16.78
N GLY A 169 8.49 -1.43 16.65
CA GLY A 169 9.32 -1.97 15.59
C GLY A 169 10.82 -1.97 15.92
N GLY A 170 11.63 -2.15 14.88
CA GLY A 170 13.08 -2.31 14.98
C GLY A 170 13.86 -1.00 14.93
N PRO A 171 14.94 -0.96 14.12
CA PRO A 171 15.83 0.21 14.05
C PRO A 171 15.20 1.46 13.42
N PHE A 172 14.09 1.29 12.70
CA PHE A 172 13.35 2.39 12.11
C PHE A 172 12.14 2.71 12.96
N LYS A 173 11.84 3.98 13.16
CA LYS A 173 10.69 4.44 13.93
C LYS A 173 9.69 5.15 13.02
N PHE A 174 8.45 4.67 13.09
CA PHE A 174 7.28 5.31 12.51
C PHE A 174 6.37 5.79 13.64
N PRO A 175 5.53 6.79 13.40
CA PRO A 175 4.54 7.25 14.39
C PRO A 175 3.55 6.17 14.81
N GLU A 176 3.24 5.18 13.94
CA GLU A 176 2.34 4.05 14.19
C GLU A 176 1.01 4.50 14.80
N THR A 177 0.37 5.49 14.18
CA THR A 177 -0.83 6.17 14.68
C THR A 177 -1.97 5.20 15.00
N GLN A 178 -2.12 4.12 14.24
CA GLN A 178 -3.14 3.09 14.50
C GLN A 178 -2.84 2.28 15.78
N VAL A 179 -1.57 2.00 16.06
CA VAL A 179 -1.15 1.32 17.29
C VAL A 179 -1.37 2.25 18.49
N LEU A 180 -1.02 3.53 18.35
CA LEU A 180 -1.27 4.54 19.40
C LEU A 180 -2.76 4.70 19.68
N ALA A 181 -3.60 4.78 18.65
CA ALA A 181 -5.06 4.84 18.81
C ALA A 181 -5.63 3.59 19.50
N PHE A 182 -5.15 2.40 19.14
CA PHE A 182 -5.55 1.16 19.81
C PHE A 182 -5.17 1.16 21.30
N LEU A 183 -3.95 1.58 21.64
CA LEU A 183 -3.50 1.67 23.03
C LEU A 183 -4.28 2.72 23.82
N GLN A 184 -4.63 3.84 23.19
CA GLN A 184 -5.45 4.87 23.81
C GLN A 184 -6.86 4.35 24.10
N GLU A 185 -7.46 3.58 23.20
CA GLU A 185 -8.77 2.95 23.43
C GLU A 185 -8.70 1.93 24.61
N LEU A 186 -7.63 1.17 24.71
CA LEU A 186 -7.41 0.29 25.87
C LEU A 186 -7.32 1.08 27.18
N THR A 187 -6.69 2.25 27.17
CA THR A 187 -6.57 3.11 28.36
C THR A 187 -7.95 3.62 28.80
N THR A 188 -8.80 4.04 27.85
CA THR A 188 -10.14 4.54 28.14
C THR A 188 -11.09 3.44 28.62
N SER A 189 -10.87 2.21 28.20
CA SER A 189 -11.65 1.03 28.63
C SER A 189 -11.35 0.56 30.08
N GLY A 190 -10.31 1.11 30.71
CA GLY A 190 -9.96 0.95 32.12
C GLY A 190 -8.96 -0.18 32.41
N GLY A 191 -8.01 0.08 33.32
CA GLY A 191 -7.11 -0.97 33.86
C GLY A 191 -5.84 -1.24 33.05
N HIS A 192 -5.47 -0.36 32.10
CA HIS A 192 -4.32 -0.56 31.23
C HIS A 192 -3.26 0.55 31.38
N ASP A 193 -2.71 0.72 32.59
CA ASP A 193 -1.69 1.75 32.88
C ASP A 193 -0.43 1.61 32.00
N ASP A 194 -0.10 0.38 31.59
CA ASP A 194 1.01 0.13 30.67
C ASP A 194 0.77 0.73 29.29
N ALA A 195 -0.46 0.66 28.78
CA ALA A 195 -0.84 1.26 27.51
C ALA A 195 -0.69 2.79 27.54
N ALA A 196 -1.13 3.43 28.61
CA ALA A 196 -0.98 4.87 28.81
C ALA A 196 0.48 5.28 28.83
N ARG A 197 1.35 4.52 29.52
CA ARG A 197 2.80 4.77 29.55
C ARG A 197 3.46 4.61 28.17
N MET A 198 3.07 3.59 27.41
CA MET A 198 3.58 3.37 26.05
C MET A 198 3.21 4.52 25.12
N VAL A 199 1.96 4.98 25.16
CA VAL A 199 1.50 6.15 24.38
C VAL A 199 2.28 7.39 24.78
N GLY A 200 2.28 7.75 26.09
CA GLY A 200 2.95 8.94 26.59
C GLY A 200 4.42 8.98 26.18
N ARG A 201 5.19 7.91 26.46
CA ARG A 201 6.62 7.88 26.13
C ARG A 201 6.89 7.93 24.61
N THR A 202 6.03 7.32 23.79
CA THR A 202 6.16 7.39 22.33
C THR A 202 5.94 8.81 21.83
N LEU A 203 4.89 9.47 22.33
CA LEU A 203 4.61 10.87 21.99
C LEU A 203 5.67 11.82 22.49
N ASP A 204 6.18 11.64 23.72
CA ASP A 204 7.26 12.44 24.26
C ASP A 204 8.53 12.33 23.40
N GLY A 205 8.91 11.12 23.01
CA GLY A 205 10.03 10.88 22.11
C GLY A 205 9.86 11.53 20.75
N LEU A 206 8.67 11.41 20.16
CA LEU A 206 8.33 12.01 18.87
C LEU A 206 8.35 13.55 18.94
N LEU A 207 7.69 14.13 19.94
CA LEU A 207 7.60 15.59 20.12
C LEU A 207 8.96 16.25 20.43
N ALA A 208 9.84 15.53 21.11
CA ALA A 208 11.20 15.99 21.40
C ALA A 208 12.17 15.81 20.23
N SER A 209 11.75 15.16 19.15
CA SER A 209 12.60 14.81 18.02
C SER A 209 12.56 15.85 16.88
N PRO A 210 13.55 15.83 15.97
CA PRO A 210 13.51 16.63 14.75
C PRO A 210 12.37 16.29 13.78
N LEU A 211 11.65 15.18 14.02
CA LEU A 211 10.49 14.76 13.24
C LEU A 211 9.28 15.67 13.45
N TRP A 212 9.23 16.36 14.58
CA TRP A 212 8.13 17.24 14.94
C TRP A 212 8.44 18.70 14.58
N SER A 213 7.62 19.29 13.72
CA SER A 213 7.65 20.71 13.36
C SER A 213 6.26 21.36 13.34
N GLY A 214 5.37 20.93 14.27
CA GLY A 214 3.94 21.27 14.25
C GLY A 214 3.10 20.19 13.55
N GLU A 215 3.73 19.35 12.79
CA GLU A 215 3.17 18.14 12.16
C GLU A 215 4.28 17.09 12.04
N VAL A 216 3.93 15.81 11.97
CA VAL A 216 4.90 14.74 11.71
C VAL A 216 5.10 14.64 10.20
N LYS A 217 6.34 14.84 9.74
CA LYS A 217 6.68 14.86 8.31
C LYS A 217 7.56 13.70 7.86
N ALA A 218 7.99 12.85 8.77
CA ALA A 218 9.04 11.90 8.47
C ALA A 218 8.98 10.66 9.36
N MET A 219 9.63 9.60 8.91
CA MET A 219 10.05 8.48 9.74
C MET A 219 11.47 8.70 10.26
N SER A 220 11.85 8.03 11.34
CA SER A 220 13.23 8.02 11.79
C SER A 220 13.95 6.76 11.33
N HIS A 221 15.19 6.92 10.85
CA HIS A 221 16.10 5.83 10.52
C HIS A 221 16.90 5.31 11.71
N THR A 222 16.74 5.93 12.87
CA THR A 222 17.36 5.52 14.12
C THR A 222 16.32 5.30 15.20
N PRO A 223 16.54 4.38 16.15
CA PRO A 223 15.56 4.07 17.19
C PRO A 223 15.31 5.22 18.17
N ASP A 224 16.23 6.18 18.26
CA ASP A 224 16.21 7.36 19.14
C ASP A 224 15.43 8.55 18.57
N TRP A 225 14.74 8.39 17.43
CA TRP A 225 13.99 9.42 16.73
C TRP A 225 14.83 10.60 16.18
N GLN A 226 16.16 10.51 16.11
CA GLN A 226 17.03 11.64 15.77
C GLN A 226 17.39 11.76 14.29
N SER A 227 17.14 10.73 13.48
CA SER A 227 17.50 10.74 12.06
C SER A 227 16.27 10.79 11.16
N PRO A 228 15.72 11.99 10.89
CA PRO A 228 14.52 12.13 10.06
C PRO A 228 14.80 11.78 8.60
N ARG A 229 13.90 11.04 8.00
CA ARG A 229 13.81 10.85 6.56
C ARG A 229 12.44 11.34 6.08
N TYR A 230 12.48 12.32 5.18
CA TYR A 230 11.31 13.06 4.74
C TYR A 230 10.47 12.25 3.74
N GLU A 231 9.74 11.30 4.26
CA GLU A 231 8.64 10.64 3.54
C GLU A 231 7.36 10.96 4.30
N ALA A 232 6.64 11.98 3.85
CA ALA A 232 5.36 12.35 4.46
C ALA A 232 4.30 11.29 4.15
N PHE A 233 3.67 10.76 5.18
CA PHE A 233 2.53 9.86 5.07
C PHE A 233 1.27 10.66 5.41
N ALA A 234 0.29 10.68 4.48
CA ALA A 234 -0.94 11.46 4.65
C ALA A 234 -1.86 10.98 5.79
N ALA A 235 -1.48 9.90 6.48
CA ALA A 235 -2.21 9.35 7.63
C ALA A 235 -1.56 9.68 9.00
N ASP A 236 -0.44 10.37 9.00
CA ASP A 236 0.33 10.78 10.17
C ASP A 236 0.09 12.25 10.48
#